data_3c5035a8432ab4ed5f1d36ce3652691c
#
_entry.id   3c5035a8432ab4ed5f1d36ce3652691c
#
_cell.length_a   1.000
_cell.length_b   1.000
_cell.length_c   1.000
_cell.angle_alpha   90.00
_cell.angle_beta   90.00
_cell.angle_gamma   90.00
#
_symmetry.space_group_name_H-M   'P 1'
#
loop_
_entity.id
_entity.type
_entity.pdbx_description
1 polymer ?
#
loop_
_entity_poly.entity_id
_entity_poly.type
_entity_poly.pdbx_seq_one_letter_code
_entity_poly.pdbx_strand_id
1 'polypeptide(L)'
;AGRDLWKLPTGLLDVGEDVPEAAVREVMEETGVKAEFVSILSARHSHGTHFGRSDMFFVVALRALSDELIRCPKEIEKVEWKDLEFFANNPKIEQGTAMWALNKKCYEFAMGKVSGLQSDFYPAGMNRPKPVRVYFGEEKNGGSKL
;
A
#
# COMPACT_ATOMS: atom_id res chain seq x y z
N ALA A 1 -18.16 -20.69 -7.54
CA ALA A 1 -16.78 -20.91 -7.96
C ALA A 1 -15.97 -19.66 -7.61
N GLY A 2 -15.24 -19.71 -6.48
CA GLY A 2 -14.38 -18.63 -6.03
C GLY A 2 -13.33 -18.31 -7.11
N ARG A 3 -13.18 -17.03 -7.45
CA ARG A 3 -12.08 -16.61 -8.31
C ARG A 3 -10.80 -16.79 -7.49
N ASP A 4 -9.98 -17.75 -7.85
CA ASP A 4 -8.65 -17.98 -7.31
C ASP A 4 -7.74 -16.80 -7.72
N LEU A 5 -8.02 -15.63 -7.12
CA LEU A 5 -7.35 -14.38 -7.38
C LEU A 5 -6.58 -13.94 -6.14
N TRP A 6 -5.27 -13.97 -6.24
CA TRP A 6 -4.38 -13.45 -5.20
C TRP A 6 -4.47 -11.94 -5.12
N LYS A 7 -4.58 -11.44 -3.90
CA LYS A 7 -4.61 -10.02 -3.58
C LYS A 7 -3.53 -9.69 -2.56
N LEU A 8 -3.10 -8.44 -2.53
CA LEU A 8 -2.32 -7.91 -1.41
C LEU A 8 -3.21 -7.81 -0.17
N PRO A 9 -2.65 -7.88 1.05
CA PRO A 9 -3.35 -7.54 2.28
C PRO A 9 -3.96 -6.13 2.18
N THR A 10 -5.19 -5.99 2.63
CA THR A 10 -5.93 -4.72 2.50
C THR A 10 -6.90 -4.50 3.64
N GLY A 11 -7.07 -3.25 4.07
CA GLY A 11 -8.07 -2.87 5.03
C GLY A 11 -8.39 -1.39 5.03
N LEU A 12 -9.19 -0.96 5.97
CA LEU A 12 -9.59 0.43 6.15
C LEU A 12 -8.70 1.11 7.19
N LEU A 13 -8.53 2.42 7.05
CA LEU A 13 -7.91 3.22 8.10
C LEU A 13 -8.87 3.37 9.28
N ASP A 14 -8.36 3.17 10.47
CA ASP A 14 -9.05 3.51 11.70
C ASP A 14 -9.00 5.02 11.98
N VAL A 15 -9.93 5.50 12.79
CA VAL A 15 -9.98 6.91 13.17
C VAL A 15 -8.71 7.32 13.90
N GLY A 16 -7.96 8.26 13.31
CA GLY A 16 -6.72 8.78 13.88
C GLY A 16 -5.48 7.95 13.55
N GLU A 17 -5.60 6.95 12.68
CA GLU A 17 -4.51 6.15 12.16
C GLU A 17 -3.95 6.75 10.86
N ASP A 18 -2.66 6.74 10.67
CA ASP A 18 -2.00 7.13 9.43
C ASP A 18 -1.91 5.96 8.45
N VAL A 19 -1.82 6.25 7.14
CA VAL A 19 -1.72 5.23 6.08
C VAL A 19 -0.60 4.20 6.32
N PRO A 20 0.63 4.56 6.72
CA PRO A 20 1.67 3.58 7.06
C PRO A 20 1.32 2.68 8.24
N GLU A 21 0.68 3.22 9.26
CA GLU A 21 0.27 2.46 10.46
C GLU A 21 -0.79 1.42 10.10
N ALA A 22 -1.83 1.83 9.33
CA ALA A 22 -2.84 0.93 8.83
C ALA A 22 -2.24 -0.20 8.00
N ALA A 23 -1.34 0.11 7.07
CA ALA A 23 -0.71 -0.90 6.21
C ALA A 23 0.07 -1.95 7.02
N VAL A 24 0.83 -1.51 8.03
CA VAL A 24 1.58 -2.42 8.93
C VAL A 24 0.63 -3.27 9.76
N ARG A 25 -0.43 -2.68 10.30
CA ARG A 25 -1.44 -3.39 11.09
C ARG A 25 -2.16 -4.45 10.26
N GLU A 26 -2.68 -4.11 9.08
CA GLU A 26 -3.41 -5.03 8.20
C GLU A 26 -2.53 -6.21 7.75
N VAL A 27 -1.27 -5.97 7.38
CA VAL A 27 -0.34 -7.05 7.06
C VAL A 27 -0.15 -7.99 8.25
N MET A 28 0.02 -7.45 9.46
CA MET A 28 0.15 -8.27 10.66
C MET A 28 -1.12 -9.05 10.96
N GLU A 29 -2.30 -8.45 10.86
CA GLU A 29 -3.58 -9.08 11.17
C GLU A 29 -3.93 -10.18 10.18
N GLU A 30 -3.74 -9.94 8.88
CA GLU A 30 -4.09 -10.90 7.83
C GLU A 30 -3.05 -12.01 7.62
N THR A 31 -1.76 -11.73 7.85
CA THR A 31 -0.66 -12.62 7.47
C THR A 31 0.28 -13.03 8.58
N GLY A 32 0.23 -12.37 9.74
CA GLY A 32 1.18 -12.58 10.85
C GLY A 32 2.57 -11.99 10.63
N VAL A 33 2.83 -11.37 9.48
CA VAL A 33 4.14 -10.82 9.14
C VAL A 33 4.38 -9.49 9.85
N LYS A 34 5.48 -9.39 10.58
CA LYS A 34 5.99 -8.12 11.09
C LYS A 34 6.60 -7.33 9.95
N ALA A 35 6.26 -6.06 9.83
CA ALA A 35 6.74 -5.21 8.74
C ALA A 35 7.00 -3.77 9.20
N GLU A 36 7.78 -3.05 8.41
CA GLU A 36 8.01 -1.62 8.60
C GLU A 36 7.74 -0.85 7.31
N PHE A 37 7.33 0.41 7.45
CA PHE A 37 7.02 1.30 6.33
C PHE A 37 8.27 1.63 5.52
N VAL A 38 8.13 1.58 4.19
CA VAL A 38 9.17 2.00 3.25
C VAL A 38 8.71 3.23 2.47
N SER A 39 7.54 3.14 1.81
CA SER A 39 7.10 4.18 0.89
C SER A 39 5.62 4.02 0.50
N ILE A 40 4.96 5.09 0.11
CA ILE A 40 3.69 5.01 -0.65
C ILE A 40 4.02 4.92 -2.13
N LEU A 41 3.59 3.85 -2.79
CA LEU A 41 3.87 3.59 -4.20
C LEU A 41 2.90 4.29 -5.14
N SER A 42 1.63 4.28 -4.79
CA SER A 42 0.57 4.84 -5.62
C SER A 42 -0.69 5.11 -4.80
N ALA A 43 -1.55 5.96 -5.35
CA ALA A 43 -2.90 6.20 -4.87
C ALA A 43 -3.89 6.06 -6.01
N ARG A 44 -5.03 5.44 -5.75
CA ARG A 44 -6.16 5.36 -6.67
C ARG A 44 -7.34 6.11 -6.07
N HIS A 45 -7.89 7.04 -6.81
CA HIS A 45 -9.15 7.72 -6.47
C HIS A 45 -10.27 7.08 -7.28
N SER A 46 -11.28 6.57 -6.59
CA SER A 46 -12.45 5.94 -7.18
C SER A 46 -13.73 6.63 -6.72
N HIS A 47 -14.76 6.55 -7.54
CA HIS A 47 -16.07 7.12 -7.24
C HIS A 47 -17.15 6.04 -7.28
N GLY A 48 -18.17 6.18 -6.44
CA GLY A 48 -19.33 5.29 -6.44
C GLY A 48 -19.07 3.88 -5.90
N THR A 49 -17.97 3.64 -5.19
CA THR A 49 -17.59 2.32 -4.70
C THR A 49 -18.37 1.94 -3.44
N HIS A 50 -17.94 2.34 -2.26
CA HIS A 50 -18.62 2.00 -1.00
C HIS A 50 -19.79 2.95 -0.72
N PHE A 51 -21.01 2.44 -0.80
CA PHE A 51 -22.26 3.20 -0.55
C PHE A 51 -22.38 4.49 -1.37
N GLY A 52 -21.88 4.49 -2.62
CA GLY A 52 -21.91 5.64 -3.50
C GLY A 52 -20.90 6.75 -3.17
N ARG A 53 -19.98 6.50 -2.23
CA ARG A 53 -18.94 7.46 -1.84
C ARG A 53 -17.69 7.32 -2.69
N SER A 54 -16.90 8.39 -2.72
CA SER A 54 -15.54 8.34 -3.26
C SER A 54 -14.58 7.77 -2.22
N ASP A 55 -13.58 7.01 -2.67
CA ASP A 55 -12.53 6.48 -1.83
C ASP A 55 -11.13 6.77 -2.40
N MET A 56 -10.15 6.84 -1.51
CA MET A 56 -8.74 6.86 -1.85
C MET A 56 -8.12 5.53 -1.40
N PHE A 57 -7.55 4.79 -2.34
CA PHE A 57 -6.85 3.54 -2.08
C PHE A 57 -5.35 3.75 -2.26
N PHE A 58 -4.59 3.48 -1.20
CA PHE A 58 -3.14 3.62 -1.21
C PHE A 58 -2.47 2.26 -1.32
N VAL A 59 -1.44 2.16 -2.16
CA VAL A 59 -0.54 1.01 -2.20
C VAL A 59 0.75 1.40 -1.50
N VAL A 60 1.11 0.62 -0.50
CA VAL A 60 2.22 0.91 0.41
C VAL A 60 3.29 -0.18 0.27
N ALA A 61 4.53 0.22 0.12
CA ALA A 61 5.67 -0.69 0.22
C ALA A 61 6.06 -0.83 1.69
N LEU A 62 6.14 -2.07 2.14
CA LEU A 62 6.61 -2.45 3.46
C LEU A 62 7.83 -3.36 3.32
N ARG A 63 8.75 -3.27 4.28
CA ARG A 63 9.83 -4.24 4.45
C ARG A 63 9.39 -5.28 5.47
N ALA A 64 9.37 -6.54 5.07
CA ALA A 64 9.11 -7.64 5.99
C ALA A 64 10.28 -7.78 6.99
N LEU A 65 9.96 -7.90 8.27
CA LEU A 65 10.88 -8.15 9.38
C LEU A 65 10.78 -9.59 9.88
N SER A 66 9.80 -10.34 9.40
CA SER A 66 9.64 -11.78 9.62
C SER A 66 9.11 -12.42 8.34
N ASP A 67 9.27 -13.73 8.20
CA ASP A 67 8.87 -14.52 7.02
C ASP A 67 7.80 -15.59 7.35
N GLU A 68 7.56 -15.85 8.63
CA GLU A 68 6.54 -16.78 9.07
C GLU A 68 5.14 -16.24 8.75
N LEU A 69 4.33 -17.07 8.09
CA LEU A 69 2.97 -16.76 7.71
C LEU A 69 1.96 -17.38 8.69
N ILE A 70 1.15 -16.54 9.31
CA ILE A 70 0.07 -16.95 10.21
C ILE A 70 -1.24 -16.38 9.65
N ARG A 71 -2.01 -17.22 9.01
CA ARG A 71 -3.29 -16.85 8.40
C ARG A 71 -4.33 -16.44 9.43
N CYS A 72 -4.99 -15.31 9.22
CA CYS A 72 -6.22 -14.97 9.93
C CYS A 72 -7.38 -15.88 9.45
N PRO A 73 -7.90 -16.81 10.27
CA PRO A 73 -8.88 -17.78 9.80
C PRO A 73 -10.27 -17.19 9.54
N LYS A 74 -10.53 -15.97 10.01
CA LYS A 74 -11.84 -15.32 9.86
C LYS A 74 -11.98 -14.57 8.53
N GLU A 75 -10.87 -14.07 7.99
CA GLU A 75 -10.88 -13.12 6.87
C GLU A 75 -10.12 -13.65 5.66
N ILE A 76 -9.10 -14.49 5.89
CA ILE A 76 -8.17 -14.93 4.86
C ILE A 76 -8.34 -16.43 4.59
N GLU A 77 -8.68 -16.79 3.36
CA GLU A 77 -8.79 -18.18 2.94
C GLU A 77 -7.41 -18.84 2.84
N LYS A 78 -6.44 -18.14 2.25
CA LYS A 78 -5.07 -18.63 2.04
C LYS A 78 -4.07 -17.50 2.04
N VAL A 79 -2.91 -17.70 2.67
CA VAL A 79 -1.78 -16.75 2.66
C VAL A 79 -0.53 -17.46 2.15
N GLU A 80 0.18 -16.81 1.22
CA GLU A 80 1.44 -17.29 0.65
C GLU A 80 2.34 -16.13 0.24
N TRP A 81 3.64 -16.32 0.35
CA TRP A 81 4.60 -15.50 -0.38
C TRP A 81 4.51 -15.79 -1.88
N LYS A 82 4.48 -14.74 -2.68
CA LYS A 82 4.43 -14.83 -4.15
C LYS A 82 5.51 -13.99 -4.77
N ASP A 83 6.06 -14.50 -5.88
CA ASP A 83 6.95 -13.70 -6.70
C ASP A 83 6.25 -12.46 -7.23
N LEU A 84 6.92 -11.33 -7.14
CA LEU A 84 6.36 -10.07 -7.58
C LEU A 84 6.10 -10.04 -9.09
N GLU A 85 6.93 -10.74 -9.88
CA GLU A 85 6.74 -10.89 -11.31
C GLU A 85 5.45 -11.68 -11.63
N PHE A 86 5.18 -12.76 -10.89
CA PHE A 86 3.91 -13.49 -11.00
C PHE A 86 2.72 -12.57 -10.69
N PHE A 87 2.82 -11.77 -9.65
CA PHE A 87 1.77 -10.83 -9.25
C PHE A 87 1.55 -9.73 -10.30
N ALA A 88 2.62 -9.15 -10.85
CA ALA A 88 2.57 -8.09 -11.86
C ALA A 88 2.02 -8.55 -13.22
N ASN A 89 2.23 -9.83 -13.55
CA ASN A 89 1.84 -10.41 -14.84
C ASN A 89 0.70 -11.43 -14.71
N ASN A 90 -0.09 -11.38 -13.65
CA ASN A 90 -1.18 -12.32 -13.42
C ASN A 90 -2.19 -12.31 -14.59
N PRO A 91 -2.33 -13.42 -15.33
CA PRO A 91 -3.20 -13.47 -16.52
C PRO A 91 -4.70 -13.36 -16.20
N LYS A 92 -5.08 -13.49 -14.93
CA LYS A 92 -6.46 -13.29 -14.47
C LYS A 92 -6.83 -11.81 -14.29
N ILE A 93 -5.86 -10.91 -14.40
CA ILE A 93 -6.07 -9.47 -14.29
C ILE A 93 -6.05 -8.88 -15.71
N GLU A 94 -7.16 -8.30 -16.10
CA GLU A 94 -7.30 -7.67 -17.41
C GLU A 94 -6.35 -6.48 -17.56
N GLN A 95 -5.60 -6.45 -18.67
CA GLN A 95 -4.67 -5.36 -18.99
C GLN A 95 -5.42 -4.05 -19.18
N GLY A 96 -4.79 -2.95 -18.72
CA GLY A 96 -5.37 -1.61 -18.80
C GLY A 96 -6.33 -1.27 -17.67
N THR A 97 -6.66 -2.22 -16.80
CA THR A 97 -7.44 -1.94 -15.58
C THR A 97 -6.60 -1.28 -14.49
N ALA A 98 -7.27 -0.62 -13.53
CA ALA A 98 -6.60 -0.01 -12.38
C ALA A 98 -5.78 -1.03 -11.57
N MET A 99 -6.30 -2.24 -11.38
CA MET A 99 -5.59 -3.30 -10.67
C MET A 99 -4.31 -3.72 -11.41
N TRP A 100 -4.40 -3.89 -12.74
CA TRP A 100 -3.21 -4.17 -13.56
C TRP A 100 -2.16 -3.06 -13.43
N ALA A 101 -2.58 -1.79 -13.52
CA ALA A 101 -1.68 -0.65 -13.39
C ALA A 101 -0.99 -0.60 -12.01
N LEU A 102 -1.74 -0.84 -10.92
CA LEU A 102 -1.20 -0.90 -9.56
C LEU A 102 -0.15 -2.02 -9.41
N ASN A 103 -0.44 -3.22 -9.91
CA ASN A 103 0.49 -4.34 -9.85
C ASN A 103 1.78 -4.07 -10.62
N LYS A 104 1.68 -3.43 -11.80
CA LYS A 104 2.86 -2.99 -12.57
C LYS A 104 3.70 -1.98 -11.80
N LYS A 105 3.09 -1.03 -11.10
CA LYS A 105 3.80 -0.03 -10.29
C LYS A 105 4.54 -0.68 -9.11
N CYS A 106 3.96 -1.69 -8.48
CA CYS A 106 4.64 -2.46 -7.44
C CYS A 106 5.92 -3.13 -7.98
N TYR A 107 5.83 -3.76 -9.16
CA TYR A 107 6.98 -4.38 -9.81
C TYR A 107 8.05 -3.35 -10.22
N GLU A 108 7.65 -2.25 -10.85
CA GLU A 108 8.56 -1.16 -11.25
C GLU A 108 9.30 -0.56 -10.06
N PHE A 109 8.62 -0.39 -8.93
CA PHE A 109 9.25 0.07 -7.68
C PHE A 109 10.30 -0.93 -7.18
N ALA A 110 9.95 -2.21 -7.10
CA ALA A 110 10.88 -3.24 -6.64
C ALA A 110 12.11 -3.39 -7.55
N MET A 111 11.96 -3.09 -8.84
CA MET A 111 13.07 -3.05 -9.82
C MET A 111 13.83 -1.71 -9.81
N GLY A 112 13.51 -0.78 -8.90
CA GLY A 112 14.16 0.52 -8.82
C GLY A 112 13.86 1.46 -10.00
N LYS A 113 12.82 1.20 -10.79
CA LYS A 113 12.45 2.00 -11.96
C LYS A 113 11.64 3.25 -11.62
N VAL A 114 10.95 3.23 -10.49
CA VAL A 114 10.15 4.35 -9.97
C VAL A 114 10.39 4.51 -8.49
N SER A 115 10.29 5.74 -7.98
CA SER A 115 10.32 6.07 -6.56
C SER A 115 8.88 6.17 -6.03
N GLY A 116 8.74 5.95 -4.71
CA GLY A 116 7.51 6.25 -3.99
C GLY A 116 7.60 7.56 -3.21
N LEU A 117 6.54 7.86 -2.45
CA LEU A 117 6.50 9.01 -1.55
C LEU A 117 7.07 8.63 -0.19
N GLN A 118 7.96 9.46 0.32
CA GLN A 118 8.44 9.45 1.69
C GLN A 118 7.47 10.19 2.60
N SER A 119 7.64 10.09 3.90
CA SER A 119 6.82 10.86 4.83
C SER A 119 7.60 11.31 6.06
N ASP A 120 7.18 12.44 6.62
CA ASP A 120 7.70 12.95 7.88
C ASP A 120 6.59 13.65 8.67
N PHE A 121 6.83 13.87 9.97
CA PHE A 121 5.88 14.53 10.85
C PHE A 121 6.22 16.01 11.02
N TYR A 122 5.21 16.84 10.89
CA TYR A 122 5.31 18.30 11.06
C TYR A 122 4.33 18.79 12.12
N PRO A 123 4.66 19.86 12.86
CA PRO A 123 3.72 20.51 13.75
C PRO A 123 2.46 20.94 12.99
N ALA A 124 1.29 20.66 13.57
CA ALA A 124 0.01 20.96 12.92
C ALA A 124 -0.40 22.45 12.94
N GLY A 125 0.51 23.34 13.37
CA GLY A 125 0.23 24.77 13.57
C GLY A 125 -0.50 25.07 14.87
N MET A 126 -0.89 26.33 15.06
CA MET A 126 -1.52 26.79 16.31
C MET A 126 -2.77 26.00 16.65
N ASN A 127 -2.88 25.52 17.89
CA ASN A 127 -4.04 24.87 18.51
C ASN A 127 -4.38 23.46 18.06
N ARG A 128 -3.50 22.71 17.42
CA ARG A 128 -3.69 21.28 17.17
C ARG A 128 -2.69 20.44 17.96
N PRO A 129 -3.15 19.50 18.81
CA PRO A 129 -2.26 18.80 19.75
C PRO A 129 -1.41 17.69 19.11
N LYS A 130 -1.76 17.24 17.89
CA LYS A 130 -1.04 16.16 17.22
C LYS A 130 -0.31 16.66 15.99
N PRO A 131 0.92 16.18 15.74
CA PRO A 131 1.64 16.45 14.50
C PRO A 131 0.86 15.87 13.32
N VAL A 132 1.10 16.44 12.14
CA VAL A 132 0.53 15.98 10.87
C VAL A 132 1.61 15.25 10.10
N ARG A 133 1.28 14.10 9.53
CA ARG A 133 2.15 13.39 8.62
C ARG A 133 1.99 13.99 7.21
N VAL A 134 3.09 14.36 6.60
CA VAL A 134 3.15 14.89 5.23
C VAL A 134 3.89 13.89 4.35
N TYR A 135 3.34 13.62 3.17
CA TYR A 135 3.92 12.71 2.17
C TYR A 135 4.49 13.55 1.02
N PHE A 136 5.69 13.23 0.59
CA PHE A 136 6.41 13.99 -0.44
C PHE A 136 7.31 13.09 -1.27
N GLY A 137 7.62 13.53 -2.50
CA GLY A 137 8.59 12.85 -3.36
C GLY A 137 10.02 13.03 -2.84
N GLU A 138 10.91 12.13 -3.22
CA GLU A 138 12.33 12.26 -2.93
C GLU A 138 12.89 13.53 -3.59
N GLU A 139 13.71 14.26 -2.86
CA GLU A 139 14.49 15.36 -3.44
C GLU A 139 15.46 14.81 -4.48
N LYS A 140 15.34 15.24 -5.71
CA LYS A 140 16.37 14.96 -6.72
C LYS A 140 17.60 15.79 -6.38
N ASN A 141 18.67 15.13 -5.97
CA ASN A 141 19.99 15.75 -5.86
C ASN A 141 20.43 16.24 -7.25
N GLY A 142 20.27 17.53 -7.53
CA GLY A 142 20.67 18.13 -8.80
C GLY A 142 19.70 19.24 -9.22
N GLY A 143 19.98 20.45 -8.79
CA GLY A 143 19.16 21.62 -8.92
C GLY A 143 18.53 21.85 -10.27
N SER A 144 17.22 21.94 -10.29
CA SER A 144 16.51 22.87 -11.15
C SER A 144 15.69 23.77 -10.23
N LYS A 145 16.08 25.02 -10.15
CA LYS A 145 15.23 26.07 -9.62
C LYS A 145 14.06 26.20 -10.57
N LEU A 146 12.85 25.92 -10.09
CA LEU A 146 11.63 26.39 -10.73
C LEU A 146 11.59 27.91 -10.66
#